data_96bb97cf6efbab5c1b44359f16886f43
#
_entry.id   96bb97cf6efbab5c1b44359f16886f43
#
_cell.length_a   1.000
_cell.length_b   1.000
_cell.length_c   1.000
_cell.angle_alpha   90.00
_cell.angle_beta   90.00
_cell.angle_gamma   90.00
#
_symmetry.space_group_name_H-M   'P 1'
#
loop_
_entity.id
_entity.type
_entity.pdbx_description
1 polymer ?
#
loop_
_entity_poly.entity_id
_entity_poly.type
_entity_poly.pdbx_seq_one_letter_code
_entity_poly.pdbx_strand_id
1 'polypeptide(L)'
;MREQRIATRISTAVTSIYEDRLVVAQYILQLSKQMEGIIAILEKEDEKISARINDHLTDVTALNELYEKTILTDIERTNFEIFKQLCQTISRNNKIGDYSSALLAARDAGDTLQTLSSIQVEEGKNQLDDVLNMTSFSNILSYLELAILIVIAVIIQALVFASKTMMSVRKPKNENLN
;
A
#
# COMPACT_ATOMS: atom_id res chain seq x y z
N MET A 1 -2.63 -25.13 9.00
CA MET A 1 -3.07 -24.65 7.66
C MET A 1 -3.58 -23.19 7.64
N ARG A 2 -4.31 -22.71 8.65
CA ARG A 2 -4.84 -21.33 8.69
C ARG A 2 -3.74 -20.29 8.93
N GLU A 3 -2.82 -20.53 9.86
CA GLU A 3 -1.68 -19.64 10.16
C GLU A 3 -0.75 -19.46 8.96
N GLN A 4 -0.48 -20.52 8.20
CA GLN A 4 0.32 -20.42 6.98
C GLN A 4 -0.33 -19.55 5.91
N ARG A 5 -1.66 -19.61 5.77
CA ARG A 5 -2.39 -18.73 4.82
C ARG A 5 -2.35 -17.27 5.23
N ILE A 6 -2.40 -16.98 6.54
CA ILE A 6 -2.31 -15.62 7.06
C ILE A 6 -0.90 -15.08 6.89
N ALA A 7 0.12 -15.86 7.27
CA ALA A 7 1.52 -15.48 7.05
C ALA A 7 1.84 -15.23 5.58
N THR A 8 1.32 -16.07 4.67
CA THR A 8 1.49 -15.87 3.22
C THR A 8 0.79 -14.58 2.74
N ARG A 9 -0.43 -14.30 3.22
CA ARG A 9 -1.16 -13.07 2.86
C ARG A 9 -0.46 -11.81 3.36
N ILE A 10 0.02 -11.83 4.61
CA ILE A 10 0.80 -10.72 5.18
C ILE A 10 2.09 -10.52 4.38
N SER A 11 2.83 -11.58 4.10
CA SER A 11 4.04 -11.51 3.29
C SER A 11 3.77 -10.96 1.90
N THR A 12 2.73 -11.43 1.22
CA THR A 12 2.34 -10.91 -0.11
C THR A 12 1.95 -9.44 -0.05
N ALA A 13 1.16 -9.03 0.95
CA ALA A 13 0.76 -7.63 1.11
C ALA A 13 1.95 -6.72 1.42
N VAL A 14 2.85 -7.14 2.31
CA VAL A 14 4.09 -6.39 2.62
C VAL A 14 5.00 -6.28 1.40
N THR A 15 5.15 -7.36 0.63
CA THR A 15 5.94 -7.36 -0.61
C THR A 15 5.33 -6.42 -1.65
N SER A 16 4.00 -6.45 -1.83
CA SER A 16 3.28 -5.55 -2.74
C SER A 16 3.43 -4.08 -2.32
N ILE A 17 3.27 -3.77 -1.03
CA ILE A 17 3.50 -2.41 -0.51
C ILE A 17 4.93 -1.96 -0.81
N TYR A 18 5.90 -2.83 -0.59
CA TYR A 18 7.31 -2.51 -0.79
C TYR A 18 7.64 -2.31 -2.28
N GLU A 19 7.28 -3.27 -3.14
CA GLU A 19 7.63 -3.25 -4.55
C GLU A 19 6.82 -2.20 -5.33
N ASP A 20 5.52 -2.09 -5.07
CA ASP A 20 4.65 -1.19 -5.82
C ASP A 20 4.78 0.27 -5.34
N ARG A 21 4.91 0.52 -4.04
CA ARG A 21 4.86 1.90 -3.50
C ARG A 21 6.22 2.54 -3.33
N LEU A 22 7.23 1.80 -2.88
CA LEU A 22 8.58 2.34 -2.71
C LEU A 22 9.24 2.65 -4.05
N VAL A 23 9.06 1.76 -5.05
CA VAL A 23 9.60 1.97 -6.40
C VAL A 23 8.91 3.17 -7.06
N VAL A 24 7.59 3.30 -6.91
CA VAL A 24 6.83 4.46 -7.41
C VAL A 24 7.29 5.75 -6.74
N ALA A 25 7.45 5.77 -5.42
CA ALA A 25 7.96 6.93 -4.68
C ALA A 25 9.38 7.32 -5.14
N GLN A 26 10.23 6.36 -5.48
CA GLN A 26 11.56 6.61 -6.02
C GLN A 26 11.50 7.30 -7.40
N TYR A 27 10.58 6.90 -8.27
CA TYR A 27 10.39 7.59 -9.56
C TYR A 27 9.89 9.02 -9.36
N ILE A 28 8.91 9.26 -8.48
CA ILE A 28 8.43 10.61 -8.15
C ILE A 28 9.58 11.48 -7.64
N LEU A 29 10.41 10.96 -6.74
CA LEU A 29 11.58 11.68 -6.23
C LEU A 29 12.57 12.05 -7.36
N GLN A 30 12.83 11.12 -8.29
CA GLN A 30 13.71 11.40 -9.43
C GLN A 30 13.09 12.42 -10.38
N LEU A 31 11.80 12.35 -10.67
CA LEU A 31 11.07 13.34 -11.46
C LEU A 31 11.11 14.72 -10.79
N SER A 32 10.91 14.80 -9.47
CA SER A 32 11.03 16.05 -8.71
C SER A 32 12.42 16.68 -8.84
N LYS A 33 13.45 15.87 -8.75
CA LYS A 33 14.84 16.31 -8.97
C LYS A 33 15.07 16.90 -10.36
N GLN A 34 14.46 16.31 -11.39
CA GLN A 34 14.54 16.86 -12.75
C GLN A 34 13.81 18.20 -12.86
N MET A 35 12.62 18.33 -12.23
CA MET A 35 11.89 19.61 -12.22
C MET A 35 12.67 20.71 -11.45
N GLU A 36 13.22 20.38 -10.29
CA GLU A 36 14.10 21.30 -9.54
C GLU A 36 15.31 21.76 -10.40
N GLY A 37 15.91 20.84 -11.18
CA GLY A 37 16.97 21.16 -12.10
C GLY A 37 16.53 22.13 -13.21
N ILE A 38 15.36 21.91 -13.80
CA ILE A 38 14.77 22.80 -14.81
C ILE A 38 14.48 24.18 -14.22
N ILE A 39 13.86 24.25 -13.04
CA ILE A 39 13.56 25.51 -12.32
C ILE A 39 14.86 26.28 -12.06
N ALA A 40 15.89 25.61 -11.53
CA ALA A 40 17.18 26.23 -11.24
C ALA A 40 17.91 26.78 -12.50
N ILE A 41 17.71 26.12 -13.66
CA ILE A 41 18.24 26.60 -14.93
C ILE A 41 17.48 27.84 -15.41
N LEU A 42 16.14 27.81 -15.32
CA LEU A 42 15.25 28.89 -15.74
C LEU A 42 15.39 30.16 -14.89
N GLU A 43 15.76 30.02 -13.62
CA GLU A 43 16.03 31.16 -12.70
C GLU A 43 17.41 31.80 -12.91
N LYS A 44 18.32 31.11 -13.64
CA LYS A 44 19.64 31.64 -13.96
C LYS A 44 19.71 31.99 -15.44
N GLU A 45 20.07 33.23 -15.77
CA GLU A 45 20.35 33.60 -17.15
C GLU A 45 21.65 32.89 -17.60
N ASP A 46 21.54 31.84 -18.43
CA ASP A 46 22.66 31.05 -18.97
C ASP A 46 22.52 30.95 -20.49
N GLU A 47 23.61 31.10 -21.22
CA GLU A 47 23.64 31.02 -22.69
C GLU A 47 23.15 29.64 -23.24
N LYS A 48 23.17 28.59 -22.43
CA LYS A 48 22.78 27.22 -22.81
C LYS A 48 21.47 26.73 -22.19
N ILE A 49 20.62 27.64 -21.75
CA ILE A 49 19.35 27.33 -21.07
C ILE A 49 18.57 26.24 -21.83
N SER A 50 18.29 26.46 -23.12
CA SER A 50 17.45 25.58 -23.91
C SER A 50 17.99 24.15 -24.03
N ALA A 51 19.29 23.97 -24.24
CA ALA A 51 19.90 22.64 -24.33
C ALA A 51 19.82 21.88 -23.02
N ARG A 52 20.13 22.52 -21.89
CA ARG A 52 20.12 21.92 -20.56
C ARG A 52 18.69 21.51 -20.12
N ILE A 53 17.68 22.34 -20.46
CA ILE A 53 16.27 21.97 -20.20
C ILE A 53 15.89 20.73 -21.01
N ASN A 54 16.33 20.63 -22.28
CA ASN A 54 16.06 19.45 -23.10
C ASN A 54 16.71 18.18 -22.55
N ASP A 55 17.91 18.26 -21.97
CA ASP A 55 18.57 17.14 -21.32
C ASP A 55 17.71 16.62 -20.15
N HIS A 56 17.26 17.52 -19.26
CA HIS A 56 16.36 17.16 -18.16
C HIS A 56 15.03 16.59 -18.64
N LEU A 57 14.42 17.15 -19.69
CA LEU A 57 13.17 16.65 -20.26
C LEU A 57 13.32 15.26 -20.90
N THR A 58 14.51 14.94 -21.41
CA THR A 58 14.83 13.59 -21.90
C THR A 58 14.83 12.59 -20.76
N ASP A 59 15.46 12.91 -19.64
CA ASP A 59 15.44 12.08 -18.43
C ASP A 59 14.04 11.93 -17.88
N VAL A 60 13.25 13.03 -17.85
CA VAL A 60 11.83 13.00 -17.47
C VAL A 60 11.03 12.02 -18.34
N THR A 61 11.25 12.02 -19.65
CA THR A 61 10.55 11.12 -20.57
C THR A 61 10.86 9.66 -20.25
N ALA A 62 12.13 9.32 -20.02
CA ALA A 62 12.54 7.97 -19.64
C ALA A 62 11.93 7.53 -18.29
N LEU A 63 11.88 8.44 -17.30
CA LEU A 63 11.26 8.18 -16.00
C LEU A 63 9.73 8.00 -16.11
N ASN A 64 9.07 8.78 -16.97
CA ASN A 64 7.64 8.66 -17.24
C ASN A 64 7.28 7.27 -17.79
N GLU A 65 8.08 6.73 -18.71
CA GLU A 65 7.88 5.39 -19.24
C GLU A 65 8.00 4.29 -18.18
N LEU A 66 8.87 4.50 -17.18
CA LEU A 66 9.02 3.57 -16.05
C LEU A 66 7.85 3.70 -15.09
N TYR A 67 7.43 4.92 -14.78
CA TYR A 67 6.28 5.20 -13.92
C TYR A 67 4.97 4.63 -14.50
N GLU A 68 4.75 4.77 -15.80
CA GLU A 68 3.55 4.23 -16.49
C GLU A 68 3.45 2.70 -16.44
N LYS A 69 4.55 1.99 -16.24
CA LYS A 69 4.57 0.52 -16.10
C LYS A 69 4.15 0.06 -14.71
N THR A 70 4.03 0.98 -13.75
CA THR A 70 3.57 0.67 -12.39
C THR A 70 2.03 0.62 -12.32
N ILE A 71 1.50 0.02 -11.26
CA ILE A 71 0.06 -0.03 -11.03
C ILE A 71 -0.38 1.30 -10.43
N LEU A 72 -1.08 2.12 -11.21
CA LEU A 72 -1.59 3.42 -10.80
C LEU A 72 -3.06 3.34 -10.40
N THR A 73 -3.43 3.99 -9.31
CA THR A 73 -4.82 4.28 -8.98
C THR A 73 -5.38 5.33 -9.97
N ASP A 74 -6.70 5.48 -10.03
CA ASP A 74 -7.33 6.46 -10.94
C ASP A 74 -6.90 7.90 -10.61
N ILE A 75 -6.72 8.20 -9.32
CA ILE A 75 -6.28 9.52 -8.84
C ILE A 75 -4.82 9.77 -9.25
N GLU A 76 -3.95 8.79 -9.08
CA GLU A 76 -2.55 8.86 -9.52
C GLU A 76 -2.45 9.06 -11.03
N ARG A 77 -3.20 8.28 -11.79
CA ARG A 77 -3.24 8.38 -13.25
C ARG A 77 -3.65 9.78 -13.69
N THR A 78 -4.69 10.34 -13.08
CA THR A 78 -5.17 11.70 -13.41
C THR A 78 -4.10 12.75 -13.14
N ASN A 79 -3.46 12.73 -11.97
CA ASN A 79 -2.40 13.67 -11.64
C ASN A 79 -1.15 13.47 -12.51
N PHE A 80 -0.83 12.24 -12.84
CA PHE A 80 0.30 11.95 -13.72
C PHE A 80 0.07 12.45 -15.16
N GLU A 81 -1.15 12.36 -15.69
CA GLU A 81 -1.48 12.97 -16.98
C GLU A 81 -1.35 14.50 -16.96
N ILE A 82 -1.76 15.16 -15.87
CA ILE A 82 -1.53 16.60 -15.67
C ILE A 82 -0.02 16.91 -15.69
N PHE A 83 0.78 16.14 -14.97
CA PHE A 83 2.23 16.29 -14.98
C PHE A 83 2.83 16.16 -16.39
N LYS A 84 2.43 15.16 -17.17
CA LYS A 84 2.89 15.00 -18.55
C LYS A 84 2.53 16.19 -19.45
N GLN A 85 1.31 16.73 -19.30
CA GLN A 85 0.89 17.92 -20.05
C GLN A 85 1.74 19.14 -19.67
N LEU A 86 2.08 19.31 -18.39
CA LEU A 86 2.98 20.37 -17.94
C LEU A 86 4.38 20.22 -18.53
N CYS A 87 4.93 19.00 -18.59
CA CYS A 87 6.21 18.73 -19.25
C CYS A 87 6.18 19.09 -20.74
N GLN A 88 5.09 18.80 -21.45
CA GLN A 88 4.90 19.21 -22.84
C GLN A 88 4.85 20.74 -22.97
N THR A 89 4.23 21.43 -22.03
CA THR A 89 4.15 22.89 -21.99
C THR A 89 5.55 23.50 -21.75
N ILE A 90 6.34 22.94 -20.84
CA ILE A 90 7.75 23.33 -20.62
C ILE A 90 8.54 23.17 -21.94
N SER A 91 8.44 22.00 -22.59
CA SER A 91 9.14 21.73 -23.84
C SER A 91 8.77 22.73 -24.96
N ARG A 92 7.47 23.01 -25.11
CA ARG A 92 6.98 23.96 -26.12
C ARG A 92 7.50 25.37 -25.85
N ASN A 93 7.39 25.85 -24.58
CA ASN A 93 7.82 27.20 -24.21
C ASN A 93 9.35 27.34 -24.30
N ASN A 94 10.11 26.31 -23.95
CA ASN A 94 11.56 26.27 -24.14
C ASN A 94 11.95 26.45 -25.63
N LYS A 95 11.23 25.79 -26.57
CA LYS A 95 11.50 25.88 -28.01
C LYS A 95 11.27 27.29 -28.58
N ILE A 96 10.27 28.03 -28.06
CA ILE A 96 9.96 29.38 -28.49
C ILE A 96 10.69 30.47 -27.69
N GLY A 97 11.48 30.09 -26.68
CA GLY A 97 12.25 31.02 -25.85
C GLY A 97 11.40 31.75 -24.78
N ASP A 98 10.16 31.30 -24.52
CA ASP A 98 9.32 31.84 -23.43
C ASP A 98 9.66 31.17 -22.11
N TYR A 99 10.78 31.59 -21.53
CA TYR A 99 11.30 31.02 -20.28
C TYR A 99 10.45 31.38 -19.07
N SER A 100 9.72 32.49 -19.09
CA SER A 100 8.77 32.83 -18.03
C SER A 100 7.63 31.82 -17.92
N SER A 101 7.00 31.52 -19.04
CA SER A 101 5.91 30.52 -19.07
C SER A 101 6.46 29.09 -18.83
N ALA A 102 7.68 28.79 -19.26
CA ALA A 102 8.33 27.53 -18.95
C ALA A 102 8.58 27.36 -17.43
N LEU A 103 9.01 28.43 -16.75
CA LEU A 103 9.23 28.42 -15.30
C LEU A 103 7.93 28.18 -14.51
N LEU A 104 6.84 28.86 -14.90
CA LEU A 104 5.54 28.64 -14.26
C LEU A 104 5.09 27.17 -14.43
N ALA A 105 5.17 26.65 -15.65
CA ALA A 105 4.80 25.26 -15.91
C ALA A 105 5.70 24.25 -15.16
N ALA A 106 7.00 24.57 -14.97
CA ALA A 106 7.90 23.72 -14.21
C ALA A 106 7.57 23.70 -12.71
N ARG A 107 7.17 24.83 -12.14
CA ARG A 107 6.70 24.93 -10.75
C ARG A 107 5.40 24.16 -10.56
N ASP A 108 4.41 24.34 -11.44
CA ASP A 108 3.14 23.60 -11.41
C ASP A 108 3.38 22.08 -11.55
N ALA A 109 4.37 21.67 -12.36
CA ALA A 109 4.78 20.28 -12.47
C ALA A 109 5.39 19.75 -11.15
N GLY A 110 6.19 20.56 -10.47
CA GLY A 110 6.74 20.24 -9.15
C GLY A 110 5.62 20.05 -8.10
N ASP A 111 4.65 20.95 -8.06
CA ASP A 111 3.49 20.88 -7.15
C ASP A 111 2.63 19.63 -7.45
N THR A 112 2.49 19.27 -8.72
CA THR A 112 1.80 18.04 -9.13
C THR A 112 2.54 16.79 -8.64
N LEU A 113 3.87 16.77 -8.70
CA LEU A 113 4.68 15.66 -8.16
C LEU A 113 4.59 15.58 -6.64
N GLN A 114 4.52 16.71 -5.94
CA GLN A 114 4.29 16.73 -4.50
C GLN A 114 2.90 16.14 -4.15
N THR A 115 1.88 16.45 -4.94
CA THR A 115 0.54 15.84 -4.80
C THR A 115 0.61 14.34 -5.02
N LEU A 116 1.28 13.86 -6.06
CA LEU A 116 1.50 12.43 -6.31
C LEU A 116 2.23 11.76 -5.15
N SER A 117 3.27 12.40 -4.58
CA SER A 117 3.98 11.90 -3.41
C SER A 117 3.05 11.76 -2.19
N SER A 118 2.17 12.73 -1.97
CA SER A 118 1.19 12.68 -0.87
C SER A 118 0.19 11.54 -1.05
N ILE A 119 -0.28 11.31 -2.27
CA ILE A 119 -1.16 10.18 -2.61
C ILE A 119 -0.46 8.85 -2.31
N GLN A 120 0.83 8.70 -2.67
CA GLN A 120 1.60 7.49 -2.37
C GLN A 120 1.70 7.20 -0.87
N VAL A 121 1.91 8.24 -0.05
CA VAL A 121 1.97 8.11 1.41
C VAL A 121 0.61 7.68 1.98
N GLU A 122 -0.48 8.27 1.50
CA GLU A 122 -1.84 7.95 1.95
C GLU A 122 -2.25 6.53 1.55
N GLU A 123 -2.00 6.13 0.31
CA GLU A 123 -2.24 4.77 -0.16
C GLU A 123 -1.40 3.72 0.59
N GLY A 124 -0.13 4.02 0.86
CA GLY A 124 0.73 3.16 1.66
C GLY A 124 0.22 2.99 3.09
N LYS A 125 -0.30 4.06 3.70
CA LYS A 125 -0.93 4.02 5.01
C LYS A 125 -2.21 3.17 4.99
N ASN A 126 -3.09 3.37 4.02
CA ASN A 126 -4.34 2.62 3.88
C ASN A 126 -4.06 1.12 3.73
N GLN A 127 -3.08 0.74 2.92
CA GLN A 127 -2.67 -0.65 2.74
C GLN A 127 -2.10 -1.25 4.05
N LEU A 128 -1.33 -0.46 4.81
CA LEU A 128 -0.81 -0.89 6.11
C LEU A 128 -1.94 -1.10 7.13
N ASP A 129 -2.90 -0.18 7.19
CA ASP A 129 -4.06 -0.28 8.07
C ASP A 129 -4.92 -1.50 7.73
N ASP A 130 -5.09 -1.83 6.46
CA ASP A 130 -5.78 -3.05 6.02
C ASP A 130 -5.06 -4.33 6.50
N VAL A 131 -3.74 -4.37 6.39
CA VAL A 131 -2.93 -5.51 6.88
C VAL A 131 -3.05 -5.65 8.41
N LEU A 132 -2.97 -4.54 9.15
CA LEU A 132 -3.11 -4.53 10.61
C LEU A 132 -4.52 -4.97 11.03
N ASN A 133 -5.56 -4.51 10.35
CA ASN A 133 -6.94 -4.92 10.60
C ASN A 133 -7.15 -6.41 10.33
N MET A 134 -6.61 -6.96 9.23
CA MET A 134 -6.65 -8.39 8.95
C MET A 134 -5.97 -9.22 10.03
N THR A 135 -4.85 -8.74 10.57
CA THR A 135 -4.10 -9.44 11.63
C THR A 135 -4.86 -9.42 12.95
N SER A 136 -5.45 -8.28 13.32
CA SER A 136 -6.27 -8.14 14.54
C SER A 136 -7.51 -9.01 14.49
N PHE A 137 -8.20 -9.07 13.36
CA PHE A 137 -9.39 -9.91 13.18
C PHE A 137 -9.05 -11.41 13.27
N SER A 138 -7.90 -11.82 12.77
CA SER A 138 -7.41 -13.20 12.87
C SER A 138 -7.16 -13.62 14.32
N ASN A 139 -6.59 -12.73 15.14
CA ASN A 139 -6.36 -13.00 16.56
C ASN A 139 -7.68 -13.16 17.33
N ILE A 140 -8.67 -12.30 17.08
CA ILE A 140 -10.01 -12.40 17.69
C ILE A 140 -10.67 -13.74 17.32
N LEU A 141 -10.56 -14.17 16.06
CA LEU A 141 -11.13 -15.44 15.61
C LEU A 141 -10.45 -16.64 16.31
N SER A 142 -9.15 -16.59 16.55
CA SER A 142 -8.40 -17.63 17.26
C SER A 142 -8.80 -17.71 18.73
N TYR A 143 -9.02 -16.59 19.40
CA TYR A 143 -9.53 -16.57 20.78
C TYR A 143 -10.95 -17.11 20.87
N LEU A 144 -11.82 -16.81 19.88
CA LEU A 144 -13.18 -17.36 19.81
C LEU A 144 -13.16 -18.88 19.61
N GLU A 145 -12.29 -19.39 18.73
CA GLU A 145 -12.11 -20.83 18.49
C GLU A 145 -11.65 -21.55 19.77
N LEU A 146 -10.69 -20.96 20.50
CA LEU A 146 -10.24 -21.48 21.79
C LEU A 146 -11.35 -21.48 22.83
N ALA A 147 -12.15 -20.42 22.94
CA ALA A 147 -13.26 -20.34 23.85
C ALA A 147 -14.32 -21.42 23.57
N ILE A 148 -14.65 -21.67 22.30
CA ILE A 148 -15.59 -22.73 21.89
C ILE A 148 -15.04 -24.10 22.29
N LEU A 149 -13.75 -24.38 22.07
CA LEU A 149 -13.12 -25.65 22.46
C LEU A 149 -13.20 -25.88 23.97
N ILE A 150 -12.98 -24.84 24.79
CA ILE A 150 -13.11 -24.92 26.24
C ILE A 150 -14.55 -25.26 26.64
N VAL A 151 -15.55 -24.61 26.04
CA VAL A 151 -16.97 -24.90 26.32
C VAL A 151 -17.33 -26.35 25.98
N ILE A 152 -16.87 -26.83 24.81
CA ILE A 152 -17.10 -28.23 24.41
C ILE A 152 -16.44 -29.21 25.40
N ALA A 153 -15.22 -28.93 25.84
CA ALA A 153 -14.53 -29.77 26.82
C ALA A 153 -15.29 -29.84 28.15
N VAL A 154 -15.82 -28.71 28.63
CA VAL A 154 -16.64 -28.67 29.86
C VAL A 154 -17.93 -29.46 29.69
N ILE A 155 -18.61 -29.36 28.55
CA ILE A 155 -19.82 -30.14 28.28
C ILE A 155 -19.52 -31.66 28.26
N ILE A 156 -18.44 -32.08 27.61
CA ILE A 156 -18.02 -33.48 27.61
C ILE A 156 -17.72 -33.97 29.02
N GLN A 157 -17.00 -33.19 29.84
CA GLN A 157 -16.72 -33.54 31.23
C GLN A 157 -18.05 -33.71 32.04
N ALA A 158 -18.98 -32.76 31.90
CA ALA A 158 -20.26 -32.81 32.58
C ALA A 158 -21.06 -34.07 32.19
N LEU A 159 -21.09 -34.45 30.92
CA LEU A 159 -21.76 -35.68 30.45
C LEU A 159 -21.10 -36.94 30.99
N VAL A 160 -19.76 -36.99 31.07
CA VAL A 160 -19.03 -38.12 31.64
C VAL A 160 -19.32 -38.28 33.13
N PHE A 161 -19.39 -37.18 33.88
CA PHE A 161 -19.73 -37.23 35.32
C PHE A 161 -21.21 -37.64 35.53
N ALA A 162 -22.14 -37.11 34.73
CA ALA A 162 -23.54 -37.49 34.80
C ALA A 162 -23.75 -39.00 34.49
N SER A 163 -23.04 -39.52 33.50
CA SER A 163 -23.05 -40.95 33.12
C SER A 163 -22.53 -41.84 34.27
N LYS A 164 -21.47 -41.46 34.95
CA LYS A 164 -20.96 -42.22 36.11
C LYS A 164 -21.93 -42.24 37.29
N THR A 165 -22.64 -41.15 37.52
CA THR A 165 -23.62 -41.04 38.63
C THR A 165 -24.82 -41.96 38.36
N MET A 166 -25.27 -42.13 37.13
CA MET A 166 -26.37 -43.06 36.78
C MET A 166 -26.00 -44.56 36.90
N MET A 167 -24.72 -44.91 36.68
CA MET A 167 -24.27 -46.30 36.88
C MET A 167 -24.16 -46.70 38.36
N SER A 168 -24.00 -45.75 39.28
CA SER A 168 -23.87 -46.01 40.72
C SER A 168 -25.21 -46.34 41.39
N VAL A 169 -26.34 -46.07 40.78
CA VAL A 169 -27.70 -46.29 41.38
C VAL A 169 -28.26 -47.70 41.14
N ARG A 170 -27.65 -48.53 40.29
CA ARG A 170 -28.04 -49.93 40.08
C ARG A 170 -27.24 -50.88 40.97
N LYS A 171 -27.40 -50.86 42.28
CA LYS A 171 -27.11 -52.02 43.17
C LYS A 171 -28.31 -52.98 43.12
N PRO A 172 -28.11 -54.26 42.81
CA PRO A 172 -29.18 -55.23 42.90
C PRO A 172 -29.53 -55.44 44.38
N LYS A 173 -30.84 -55.37 44.69
CA LYS A 173 -31.42 -55.76 45.97
C LYS A 173 -31.32 -57.26 46.05
N ASN A 174 -30.39 -57.78 46.91
CA ASN A 174 -30.39 -59.19 47.28
C ASN A 174 -31.67 -59.49 48.06
N GLU A 175 -32.57 -60.16 47.47
CA GLU A 175 -33.64 -60.88 48.17
C GLU A 175 -33.01 -62.16 48.79
N ASN A 176 -32.81 -62.17 50.10
CA ASN A 176 -32.63 -63.39 50.88
C ASN A 176 -33.98 -63.94 51.09
N LEU A 177 -34.35 -65.06 50.38
CA LEU A 177 -35.42 -65.98 50.74
C LEU A 177 -34.83 -67.04 51.62
N ASN A 178 -35.40 -67.12 52.84
CA ASN A 178 -35.45 -68.29 53.67
C ASN A 178 -36.89 -68.80 53.72
#